data_9ca5f06ac62f5f407a08f7b75de4dc7b
#
_entry.id   9ca5f06ac62f5f407a08f7b75de4dc7b
#
_cell.length_a   1.000
_cell.length_b   1.000
_cell.length_c   1.000
_cell.angle_alpha   90.00
_cell.angle_beta   90.00
_cell.angle_gamma   90.00
#
_symmetry.space_group_name_H-M   'P 1'
#
loop_
_entity.id
_entity.type
_entity.pdbx_description
1 polymer ?
#
loop_
_entity_poly.entity_id
_entity_poly.type
_entity_poly.pdbx_seq_one_letter_code
_entity_poly.pdbx_strand_id
1 'polypeptide(L)'
;MIAIYPGSFDPITLGHLDIIKRGCRLFEQVIVAVLRNPNKTPLFTVEERIEQIRISTQGLQNLEVDSFDGLTVNYARIRGAGVLLRGLRVLSDFEHELQMAHTNKTLFEQIETVFLATSNEYSFLSSSVVKEIARFGGSVDHLVPQHVALDIYRCYAKTLPDSTPTVVDASRKMNYPIVDHPV
;
A
#
# COMPACT_ATOMS: atom_id res chain seq x y z
N MET A 1 -19.73 -4.29 -12.11
CA MET A 1 -19.26 -5.21 -11.05
C MET A 1 -18.39 -4.43 -10.08
N ILE A 2 -18.69 -4.51 -8.77
CA ILE A 2 -17.96 -3.81 -7.70
C ILE A 2 -16.82 -4.70 -7.21
N ALA A 3 -15.61 -4.15 -7.12
CA ALA A 3 -14.44 -4.81 -6.53
C ALA A 3 -13.99 -4.06 -5.25
N ILE A 4 -13.63 -4.80 -4.21
CA ILE A 4 -13.01 -4.25 -3.02
C ILE A 4 -11.52 -4.56 -3.04
N TYR A 5 -10.70 -3.56 -2.84
CA TYR A 5 -9.27 -3.70 -2.59
C TYR A 5 -8.98 -3.45 -1.10
N PRO A 6 -8.96 -4.53 -0.28
CA PRO A 6 -8.75 -4.40 1.15
C PRO A 6 -7.25 -4.36 1.48
N GLY A 7 -6.89 -3.56 2.46
CA GLY A 7 -5.52 -3.48 2.94
C GLY A 7 -5.36 -2.58 4.16
N SER A 8 -4.20 -2.61 4.79
CA SER A 8 -3.87 -1.66 5.87
C SER A 8 -3.44 -0.30 5.33
N PHE A 9 -2.78 -0.26 4.17
CA PHE A 9 -2.28 0.97 3.53
C PHE A 9 -1.54 1.89 4.52
N ASP A 10 -0.61 1.34 5.27
CA ASP A 10 0.12 2.03 6.35
C ASP A 10 1.63 2.08 6.07
N PRO A 11 2.06 2.99 5.19
CA PRO A 11 1.28 3.88 4.30
C PRO A 11 0.88 3.25 2.97
N ILE A 12 0.11 4.00 2.17
CA ILE A 12 -0.08 3.71 0.75
C ILE A 12 1.26 3.85 0.01
N THR A 13 1.53 2.96 -0.96
CA THR A 13 2.75 2.93 -1.77
C THR A 13 2.44 3.07 -3.25
N LEU A 14 3.46 3.32 -4.08
CA LEU A 14 3.29 3.34 -5.53
C LEU A 14 2.82 2.00 -6.09
N GLY A 15 3.22 0.88 -5.45
CA GLY A 15 2.70 -0.45 -5.80
C GLY A 15 1.19 -0.60 -5.53
N HIS A 16 0.68 -0.05 -4.42
CA HIS A 16 -0.77 -0.01 -4.19
C HIS A 16 -1.49 0.83 -5.24
N LEU A 17 -0.92 1.98 -5.61
CA LEU A 17 -1.50 2.85 -6.64
C LEU A 17 -1.54 2.20 -8.03
N ASP A 18 -0.53 1.40 -8.39
CA ASP A 18 -0.54 0.62 -9.63
C ASP A 18 -1.77 -0.31 -9.66
N ILE A 19 -1.98 -1.09 -8.62
CA ILE A 19 -3.12 -2.01 -8.50
C ILE A 19 -4.46 -1.24 -8.53
N ILE A 20 -4.57 -0.13 -7.80
CA ILE A 20 -5.79 0.71 -7.77
C ILE A 20 -6.12 1.22 -9.16
N LYS A 21 -5.16 1.85 -9.86
CA LYS A 21 -5.36 2.41 -11.20
C LYS A 21 -5.77 1.35 -12.22
N ARG A 22 -5.15 0.17 -12.13
CA ARG A 22 -5.49 -0.97 -13.02
C ARG A 22 -6.83 -1.58 -12.65
N GLY A 23 -7.15 -1.69 -11.37
CA GLY A 23 -8.47 -2.11 -10.89
C GLY A 23 -9.59 -1.21 -11.42
N CYS A 24 -9.41 0.12 -11.37
CA CYS A 24 -10.37 1.08 -11.91
C CYS A 24 -10.60 0.97 -13.43
N ARG A 25 -9.66 0.37 -14.17
CA ARG A 25 -9.86 0.09 -15.61
C ARG A 25 -10.61 -1.21 -15.86
N LEU A 26 -10.59 -2.15 -14.91
CA LEU A 26 -11.17 -3.48 -15.05
C LEU A 26 -12.58 -3.59 -14.47
N PHE A 27 -12.90 -2.78 -13.46
CA PHE A 27 -14.16 -2.84 -12.72
C PHE A 27 -14.95 -1.54 -12.86
N GLU A 28 -16.28 -1.65 -12.82
CA GLU A 28 -17.18 -0.49 -12.86
C GLU A 28 -17.00 0.42 -11.65
N GLN A 29 -16.70 -0.19 -10.48
CA GLN A 29 -16.40 0.51 -9.25
C GLN A 29 -15.34 -0.25 -8.45
N VAL A 30 -14.39 0.49 -7.90
CA VAL A 30 -13.40 -0.03 -6.95
C VAL A 30 -13.58 0.66 -5.61
N ILE A 31 -13.63 -0.12 -4.54
CA ILE A 31 -13.63 0.39 -3.17
C ILE A 31 -12.27 0.04 -2.54
N VAL A 32 -11.44 1.03 -2.27
CA VAL A 32 -10.23 0.84 -1.46
C VAL A 32 -10.66 0.86 0.01
N ALA A 33 -10.57 -0.29 0.65
CA ALA A 33 -11.10 -0.50 1.99
C ALA A 33 -9.96 -0.63 3.02
N VAL A 34 -9.79 0.39 3.84
CA VAL A 34 -8.78 0.44 4.91
C VAL A 34 -9.23 -0.43 6.07
N LEU A 35 -8.49 -1.53 6.33
CA LEU A 35 -8.76 -2.40 7.46
C LEU A 35 -8.28 -1.76 8.77
N ARG A 36 -9.16 -1.65 9.75
CA ARG A 36 -8.82 -1.35 11.14
C ARG A 36 -8.37 -2.64 11.81
N ASN A 37 -7.07 -2.76 12.09
CA ASN A 37 -6.54 -3.91 12.81
C ASN A 37 -6.15 -3.51 14.23
N PRO A 38 -6.93 -3.89 15.27
CA PRO A 38 -6.67 -3.49 16.65
C PRO A 38 -5.37 -4.08 17.23
N ASN A 39 -4.84 -5.15 16.60
CA ASN A 39 -3.64 -5.85 17.07
C ASN A 39 -2.33 -5.28 16.49
N LYS A 40 -2.39 -4.24 15.66
CA LYS A 40 -1.22 -3.59 15.07
C LYS A 40 -1.14 -2.15 15.53
N THR A 41 0.07 -1.70 15.84
CA THR A 41 0.37 -0.27 16.03
C THR A 41 0.72 0.32 14.67
N PRO A 42 -0.20 1.03 14.02
CA PRO A 42 0.06 1.64 12.73
C PRO A 42 0.91 2.90 12.87
N LEU A 43 1.58 3.31 11.78
CA LEU A 43 2.28 4.59 11.71
C LEU A 43 1.29 5.76 11.59
N PHE A 44 0.22 5.54 10.83
CA PHE A 44 -0.83 6.52 10.56
C PHE A 44 -2.18 6.05 11.07
N THR A 45 -3.00 6.96 11.58
CA THR A 45 -4.40 6.69 11.93
C THR A 45 -5.19 6.23 10.70
N VAL A 46 -6.37 5.66 10.91
CA VAL A 46 -7.24 5.25 9.77
C VAL A 46 -7.63 6.46 8.93
N GLU A 47 -7.94 7.57 9.56
CA GLU A 47 -8.34 8.82 8.94
C GLU A 47 -7.21 9.40 8.07
N GLU A 48 -5.97 9.41 8.57
CA GLU A 48 -4.78 9.85 7.82
C GLU A 48 -4.55 8.95 6.60
N ARG A 49 -4.66 7.63 6.74
CA ARG A 49 -4.50 6.68 5.63
C ARG A 49 -5.58 6.87 4.56
N ILE A 50 -6.83 7.09 4.95
CA ILE A 50 -7.93 7.39 4.02
C ILE A 50 -7.61 8.67 3.25
N GLU A 51 -7.17 9.72 3.92
CA GLU A 51 -6.86 10.99 3.27
C GLU A 51 -5.65 10.87 2.32
N GLN A 52 -4.60 10.16 2.73
CA GLN A 52 -3.47 9.85 1.86
C GLN A 52 -3.89 9.11 0.59
N ILE A 53 -4.80 8.14 0.70
CA ILE A 53 -5.34 7.42 -0.45
C ILE A 53 -6.16 8.37 -1.33
N ARG A 54 -7.06 9.17 -0.76
CA ARG A 54 -7.90 10.12 -1.51
C ARG A 54 -7.07 11.12 -2.31
N ILE A 55 -6.06 11.71 -1.69
CA ILE A 55 -5.14 12.63 -2.38
C ILE A 55 -4.41 11.90 -3.50
N SER A 56 -3.90 10.69 -3.24
CA SER A 56 -3.14 9.90 -4.21
C SER A 56 -3.95 9.44 -5.42
N THR A 57 -5.26 9.40 -5.28
CA THR A 57 -6.18 8.83 -6.27
C THR A 57 -7.12 9.88 -6.89
N GLN A 58 -6.83 11.17 -6.68
CA GLN A 58 -7.57 12.26 -7.31
C GLN A 58 -7.68 12.07 -8.82
N GLY A 59 -8.90 12.24 -9.35
CA GLY A 59 -9.19 12.07 -10.78
C GLY A 59 -9.67 10.68 -11.19
N LEU A 60 -9.64 9.67 -10.31
CA LEU A 60 -10.27 8.37 -10.57
C LEU A 60 -11.77 8.45 -10.24
N GLN A 61 -12.61 8.42 -11.29
CA GLN A 61 -14.06 8.68 -11.18
C GLN A 61 -14.85 7.55 -10.52
N ASN A 62 -14.37 6.31 -10.67
CA ASN A 62 -15.04 5.09 -10.20
C ASN A 62 -14.36 4.47 -8.97
N LEU A 63 -13.70 5.31 -8.17
CA LEU A 63 -13.04 4.92 -6.95
C LEU A 63 -13.76 5.49 -5.73
N GLU A 64 -13.95 4.64 -4.73
CA GLU A 64 -14.39 5.01 -3.39
C GLU A 64 -13.31 4.62 -2.38
N VAL A 65 -13.12 5.41 -1.33
CA VAL A 65 -12.20 5.12 -0.22
C VAL A 65 -12.99 5.08 1.07
N ASP A 66 -12.94 3.92 1.76
CA ASP A 66 -13.69 3.64 2.98
C ASP A 66 -12.83 2.88 3.99
N SER A 67 -13.33 2.66 5.17
CA SER A 67 -12.71 1.81 6.19
C SER A 67 -13.70 0.80 6.75
N PHE A 68 -13.18 -0.32 7.24
CA PHE A 68 -14.01 -1.35 7.84
C PHE A 68 -13.30 -2.08 8.98
N ASP A 69 -14.11 -2.72 9.81
CA ASP A 69 -13.67 -3.61 10.89
C ASP A 69 -14.13 -5.04 10.63
N GLY A 70 -13.41 -6.01 11.15
CA GLY A 70 -13.79 -7.42 11.10
C GLY A 70 -13.43 -8.11 9.77
N LEU A 71 -14.27 -9.05 9.36
CA LEU A 71 -14.01 -9.90 8.20
C LEU A 71 -14.28 -9.17 6.88
N THR A 72 -13.32 -9.23 5.97
CA THR A 72 -13.42 -8.63 4.62
C THR A 72 -14.65 -9.11 3.86
N VAL A 73 -15.00 -10.38 3.98
CA VAL A 73 -16.19 -10.96 3.30
C VAL A 73 -17.50 -10.39 3.82
N ASN A 74 -17.61 -10.07 5.10
CA ASN A 74 -18.80 -9.43 5.66
C ASN A 74 -18.94 -8.01 5.12
N TYR A 75 -17.84 -7.27 5.07
CA TYR A 75 -17.82 -5.94 4.46
C TYR A 75 -18.19 -6.02 2.97
N ALA A 76 -17.62 -6.98 2.22
CA ALA A 76 -17.97 -7.20 0.82
C ALA A 76 -19.47 -7.45 0.60
N ARG A 77 -20.07 -8.28 1.45
CA ARG A 77 -21.52 -8.54 1.40
C ARG A 77 -22.35 -7.28 1.63
N ILE A 78 -22.00 -6.47 2.64
CA ILE A 78 -22.69 -5.21 2.94
C ILE A 78 -22.60 -4.23 1.78
N ARG A 79 -21.44 -4.20 1.10
CA ARG A 79 -21.19 -3.29 -0.04
C ARG A 79 -21.71 -3.83 -1.38
N GLY A 80 -22.29 -5.03 -1.42
CA GLY A 80 -22.75 -5.67 -2.65
C GLY A 80 -21.61 -5.99 -3.63
N ALA A 81 -20.39 -6.16 -3.14
CA ALA A 81 -19.23 -6.46 -3.95
C ALA A 81 -19.08 -7.96 -4.18
N GLY A 82 -18.86 -8.35 -5.44
CA GLY A 82 -18.62 -9.74 -5.84
C GLY A 82 -17.14 -10.10 -5.96
N VAL A 83 -16.23 -9.13 -5.87
CA VAL A 83 -14.80 -9.34 -6.10
C VAL A 83 -13.96 -8.74 -4.98
N LEU A 84 -12.97 -9.52 -4.53
CA LEU A 84 -11.82 -9.02 -3.77
C LEU A 84 -10.62 -8.88 -4.72
N LEU A 85 -10.11 -7.66 -4.85
CA LEU A 85 -8.93 -7.36 -5.64
C LEU A 85 -7.69 -7.49 -4.76
N ARG A 86 -6.66 -8.22 -5.21
CA ARG A 86 -5.40 -8.40 -4.51
C ARG A 86 -4.22 -8.19 -5.44
N GLY A 87 -3.15 -7.57 -4.92
CA GLY A 87 -1.88 -7.44 -5.64
C GLY A 87 -0.95 -8.60 -5.28
N LEU A 88 -0.36 -9.23 -6.28
CA LEU A 88 0.70 -10.24 -6.10
C LEU A 88 2.05 -9.65 -6.52
N ARG A 89 3.04 -9.72 -5.64
CA ARG A 89 4.38 -9.17 -5.87
C ARG A 89 5.39 -10.26 -6.19
N VAL A 90 5.50 -11.23 -5.29
CA VAL A 90 6.47 -12.33 -5.37
C VAL A 90 5.79 -13.66 -5.06
N LEU A 91 6.45 -14.75 -5.41
CA LEU A 91 5.89 -16.10 -5.26
C LEU A 91 5.53 -16.43 -3.80
N SER A 92 6.29 -15.93 -2.83
CA SER A 92 6.01 -16.13 -1.40
C SER A 92 4.68 -15.50 -0.94
N ASP A 93 4.22 -14.44 -1.60
CA ASP A 93 2.92 -13.85 -1.29
C ASP A 93 1.77 -14.75 -1.79
N PHE A 94 2.00 -15.50 -2.87
CA PHE A 94 0.97 -16.27 -3.57
C PHE A 94 0.33 -17.33 -2.69
N GLU A 95 1.10 -18.10 -1.96
CA GLU A 95 0.57 -19.17 -1.09
C GLU A 95 -0.37 -18.61 -0.03
N HIS A 96 0.05 -17.53 0.63
CA HIS A 96 -0.76 -16.88 1.65
C HIS A 96 -2.04 -16.25 1.06
N GLU A 97 -1.92 -15.55 -0.06
CA GLU A 97 -3.05 -14.93 -0.74
C GLU A 97 -4.04 -15.98 -1.28
N LEU A 98 -3.54 -17.11 -1.79
CA LEU A 98 -4.38 -18.23 -2.24
C LEU A 98 -5.14 -18.87 -1.06
N GLN A 99 -4.46 -19.09 0.06
CA GLN A 99 -5.11 -19.58 1.29
C GLN A 99 -6.22 -18.65 1.76
N MET A 100 -5.97 -17.32 1.74
CA MET A 100 -6.96 -16.33 2.10
C MET A 100 -8.13 -16.31 1.11
N ALA A 101 -7.88 -16.47 -0.18
CA ALA A 101 -8.93 -16.55 -1.21
C ALA A 101 -9.86 -17.75 -0.96
N HIS A 102 -9.30 -18.93 -0.70
CA HIS A 102 -10.09 -20.13 -0.35
C HIS A 102 -10.88 -19.95 0.94
N THR A 103 -10.29 -19.36 1.96
CA THR A 103 -10.98 -19.07 3.23
C THR A 103 -12.15 -18.11 2.99
N ASN A 104 -11.92 -17.02 2.24
CA ASN A 104 -12.97 -16.07 1.90
C ASN A 104 -14.11 -16.73 1.10
N LYS A 105 -13.77 -17.59 0.13
CA LYS A 105 -14.76 -18.35 -0.66
C LYS A 105 -15.58 -19.28 0.19
N THR A 106 -14.99 -19.93 1.19
CA THR A 106 -15.70 -20.79 2.14
C THR A 106 -16.69 -20.00 3.01
N LEU A 107 -16.31 -18.79 3.42
CA LEU A 107 -17.15 -17.91 4.25
C LEU A 107 -18.26 -17.20 3.45
N PHE A 108 -18.03 -16.96 2.17
CA PHE A 108 -18.96 -16.31 1.26
C PHE A 108 -18.80 -16.87 -0.16
N GLU A 109 -19.58 -17.87 -0.51
CA GLU A 109 -19.48 -18.60 -1.77
C GLU A 109 -19.56 -17.72 -3.02
N GLN A 110 -20.28 -16.60 -2.95
CA GLN A 110 -20.46 -15.70 -4.10
C GLN A 110 -19.26 -14.76 -4.34
N ILE A 111 -18.29 -14.68 -3.41
CA ILE A 111 -17.14 -13.81 -3.57
C ILE A 111 -16.07 -14.47 -4.46
N GLU A 112 -15.49 -13.71 -5.35
CA GLU A 112 -14.33 -14.12 -6.13
C GLU A 112 -13.10 -13.30 -5.74
N THR A 113 -11.90 -13.88 -5.85
CA THR A 113 -10.66 -13.15 -5.64
C THR A 113 -9.94 -13.02 -6.96
N VAL A 114 -9.65 -11.78 -7.35
CA VAL A 114 -8.87 -11.45 -8.54
C VAL A 114 -7.49 -10.97 -8.13
N PHE A 115 -6.47 -11.66 -8.65
CA PHE A 115 -5.08 -11.30 -8.42
C PHE A 115 -4.53 -10.50 -9.59
N LEU A 116 -3.95 -9.34 -9.31
CA LEU A 116 -3.17 -8.56 -10.28
C LEU A 116 -1.70 -8.66 -9.94
N ALA A 117 -0.88 -9.16 -10.87
CA ALA A 117 0.57 -9.10 -10.72
C ALA A 117 1.00 -7.64 -10.68
N THR A 118 1.76 -7.26 -9.66
CA THR A 118 2.33 -5.91 -9.52
C THR A 118 3.34 -5.65 -10.64
N SER A 119 3.45 -4.41 -11.10
CA SER A 119 4.49 -4.03 -12.05
C SER A 119 5.87 -4.35 -11.50
N ASN A 120 6.82 -4.77 -12.37
CA ASN A 120 8.14 -5.25 -11.97
C ASN A 120 8.89 -4.27 -11.05
N GLU A 121 8.76 -2.97 -11.29
CA GLU A 121 9.38 -1.90 -10.50
C GLU A 121 8.90 -1.86 -9.03
N TYR A 122 7.71 -2.44 -8.74
CA TYR A 122 7.13 -2.47 -7.40
C TYR A 122 7.09 -3.86 -6.77
N SER A 123 7.72 -4.86 -7.40
CA SER A 123 7.65 -6.27 -6.96
C SER A 123 8.21 -6.49 -5.55
N PHE A 124 9.16 -5.69 -5.11
CA PHE A 124 9.72 -5.75 -3.74
C PHE A 124 9.19 -4.67 -2.79
N LEU A 125 8.24 -3.85 -3.27
CA LEU A 125 7.73 -2.73 -2.49
C LEU A 125 6.62 -3.16 -1.53
N SER A 126 6.78 -2.83 -0.25
CA SER A 126 5.75 -2.99 0.78
C SER A 126 5.75 -1.80 1.75
N SER A 127 4.63 -1.58 2.43
CA SER A 127 4.55 -0.57 3.48
C SER A 127 5.55 -0.83 4.62
N SER A 128 5.85 -2.09 4.91
CA SER A 128 6.84 -2.45 5.94
C SER A 128 8.25 -2.05 5.54
N VAL A 129 8.63 -2.31 4.29
CA VAL A 129 9.93 -1.89 3.73
C VAL A 129 10.06 -0.36 3.73
N VAL A 130 9.00 0.34 3.33
CA VAL A 130 8.98 1.83 3.36
C VAL A 130 9.22 2.35 4.77
N LYS A 131 8.50 1.81 5.77
CA LYS A 131 8.67 2.21 7.16
C LYS A 131 10.08 1.90 7.71
N GLU A 132 10.63 0.77 7.34
CA GLU A 132 11.98 0.37 7.74
C GLU A 132 13.03 1.32 7.17
N ILE A 133 12.98 1.60 5.86
CA ILE A 133 13.89 2.55 5.20
C ILE A 133 13.81 3.92 5.88
N ALA A 134 12.60 4.46 6.07
CA ALA A 134 12.41 5.77 6.67
C ALA A 134 12.89 5.81 8.13
N ARG A 135 12.68 4.75 8.90
CA ARG A 135 13.13 4.63 10.29
C ARG A 135 14.65 4.74 10.44
N PHE A 136 15.38 4.26 9.43
CA PHE A 136 16.85 4.35 9.38
C PHE A 136 17.36 5.57 8.61
N GLY A 137 16.47 6.55 8.32
CA GLY A 137 16.85 7.82 7.68
C GLY A 137 17.05 7.73 6.17
N GLY A 138 16.65 6.62 5.53
CA GLY A 138 16.70 6.47 4.07
C GLY A 138 15.57 7.23 3.38
N SER A 139 15.81 7.66 2.10
CA SER A 139 14.79 8.31 1.28
C SER A 139 13.73 7.32 0.81
N VAL A 140 12.46 7.71 0.90
CA VAL A 140 11.30 6.96 0.44
C VAL A 140 10.55 7.65 -0.71
N ASP A 141 11.10 8.73 -1.27
CA ASP A 141 10.44 9.57 -2.28
C ASP A 141 10.08 8.81 -3.56
N HIS A 142 10.84 7.76 -3.90
CA HIS A 142 10.61 6.90 -5.06
C HIS A 142 9.72 5.68 -4.77
N LEU A 143 9.22 5.51 -3.54
CA LEU A 143 8.43 4.36 -3.08
C LEU A 143 6.98 4.71 -2.79
N VAL A 144 6.72 5.97 -2.46
CA VAL A 144 5.40 6.47 -2.05
C VAL A 144 5.07 7.79 -2.76
N PRO A 145 3.79 8.22 -2.80
CA PRO A 145 3.45 9.57 -3.25
C PRO A 145 4.16 10.65 -2.43
N GLN A 146 4.50 11.77 -3.06
CA GLN A 146 5.28 12.85 -2.43
C GLN A 146 4.71 13.35 -1.11
N HIS A 147 3.39 13.57 -1.01
CA HIS A 147 2.75 14.02 0.23
C HIS A 147 2.87 12.97 1.34
N VAL A 148 2.82 11.67 0.98
CA VAL A 148 2.99 10.56 1.92
C VAL A 148 4.44 10.49 2.42
N ALA A 149 5.43 10.73 1.56
CA ALA A 149 6.84 10.80 1.97
C ALA A 149 7.05 11.91 3.01
N LEU A 150 6.46 13.09 2.79
CA LEU A 150 6.52 14.20 3.76
C LEU A 150 5.89 13.83 5.10
N ASP A 151 4.75 13.15 5.10
CA ASP A 151 4.10 12.70 6.33
C ASP A 151 4.96 11.68 7.08
N ILE A 152 5.57 10.73 6.36
CA ILE A 152 6.49 9.73 6.93
C ILE A 152 7.66 10.43 7.62
N TYR A 153 8.32 11.38 6.94
CA TYR A 153 9.46 12.10 7.50
C TYR A 153 9.06 12.90 8.74
N ARG A 154 7.88 13.52 8.77
CA ARG A 154 7.36 14.22 9.96
C ARG A 154 7.13 13.28 11.14
N CYS A 155 6.62 12.06 10.90
CA CYS A 155 6.43 11.07 11.95
C CYS A 155 7.76 10.66 12.58
N TYR A 156 8.77 10.34 11.75
CA TYR A 156 10.06 9.88 12.27
C TYR A 156 10.92 11.02 12.83
N ALA A 157 10.83 12.26 12.33
CA ALA A 157 11.50 13.40 12.92
C ALA A 157 11.04 13.70 14.37
N LYS A 158 9.79 13.41 14.71
CA LYS A 158 9.24 13.55 16.07
C LYS A 158 9.70 12.47 17.04
N THR A 159 10.18 11.34 16.54
CA THR A 159 10.62 10.17 17.34
C THR A 159 12.13 10.14 17.60
N LEU A 160 12.90 10.96 16.88
CA LEU A 160 14.34 11.11 17.17
C LEU A 160 14.50 11.99 18.43
N PRO A 161 15.20 11.53 19.48
CA PRO A 161 15.60 12.41 20.56
C PRO A 161 16.48 13.54 19.99
N ASP A 162 16.43 14.71 20.59
CA ASP A 162 17.15 15.95 20.22
C ASP A 162 18.66 15.74 19.97
N SER A 163 19.00 15.02 18.95
CA SER A 163 20.34 14.97 18.39
C SER A 163 20.28 15.77 17.10
N THR A 164 20.87 16.96 17.15
CA THR A 164 21.18 17.92 16.07
C THR A 164 20.75 17.45 14.68
N PRO A 165 19.89 18.20 13.97
CA PRO A 165 19.53 17.86 12.60
C PRO A 165 20.81 17.88 11.76
N THR A 166 21.30 16.71 11.41
CA THR A 166 22.28 16.62 10.31
C THR A 166 21.49 17.03 9.07
N VAL A 167 21.60 18.30 8.72
CA VAL A 167 21.14 18.81 7.42
C VAL A 167 21.81 17.94 6.38
N VAL A 168 21.05 17.02 5.78
CA VAL A 168 21.50 16.29 4.59
C VAL A 168 21.51 17.35 3.50
N ASP A 169 22.70 17.90 3.26
CA ASP A 169 22.98 18.81 2.18
C ASP A 169 22.61 18.10 0.86
N ALA A 170 21.58 18.57 0.21
CA ALA A 170 21.08 18.05 -1.07
C ALA A 170 22.10 18.20 -2.23
N SER A 171 23.30 18.72 -1.95
CA SER A 171 24.39 18.92 -2.93
C SER A 171 25.39 17.77 -2.98
N ARG A 172 25.33 16.76 -2.11
CA ARG A 172 26.22 15.60 -2.20
C ARG A 172 25.75 14.64 -3.29
N LYS A 173 26.23 14.87 -4.51
CA LYS A 173 26.30 13.84 -5.55
C LYS A 173 27.11 12.67 -4.98
N MET A 174 26.47 11.54 -4.73
CA MET A 174 27.18 10.30 -4.42
C MET A 174 27.96 9.87 -5.65
N ASN A 175 29.29 10.04 -5.62
CA ASN A 175 30.21 9.38 -6.53
C ASN A 175 30.32 7.92 -6.09
N TYR A 176 29.60 7.04 -6.76
CA TYR A 176 29.90 5.61 -6.70
C TYR A 176 31.13 5.34 -7.57
N PRO A 177 32.17 4.66 -7.08
CA PRO A 177 33.25 4.20 -7.93
C PRO A 177 32.69 3.18 -8.93
N ILE A 178 32.92 3.46 -10.23
CA ILE A 178 32.65 2.50 -11.29
C ILE A 178 33.64 1.36 -11.09
N VAL A 179 33.15 0.17 -10.75
CA VAL A 179 33.95 -1.05 -10.70
C VAL A 179 33.96 -1.59 -12.13
N ASP A 180 35.07 -1.37 -12.86
CA ASP A 180 35.33 -2.02 -14.14
C ASP A 180 35.51 -3.52 -13.89
N HIS A 181 34.60 -4.32 -14.41
CA HIS A 181 34.82 -5.75 -14.55
C HIS A 181 35.56 -5.99 -15.87
N PRO A 182 36.75 -6.60 -15.85
CA PRO A 182 37.38 -7.04 -17.09
C PRO A 182 36.61 -8.23 -17.66
N VAL A 183 36.53 -8.22 -19.00
CA VAL A 183 35.94 -9.26 -19.88
C VAL A 183 36.67 -10.59 -19.76
#